data_c3c6c1483b4a96ea950345391c09201d
#
_entry.id   c3c6c1483b4a96ea950345391c09201d
#
_cell.length_a   1.000
_cell.length_b   1.000
_cell.length_c   1.000
_cell.angle_alpha   90.00
_cell.angle_beta   90.00
_cell.angle_gamma   90.00
#
_symmetry.space_group_name_H-M   'P 1'
#
loop_
_entity.id
_entity.type
_entity.pdbx_description
1 polymer ?
#
loop_
_entity_poly.entity_id
_entity_poly.type
_entity_poly.pdbx_seq_one_letter_code
_entity_poly.pdbx_strand_id
1 'polypeptide(L)'
;MDNIKVTDENTEKVQMTEIEEKVIKKPESLYDSFPRKGNDIYNTHYCAGCGHGILHKLIAEVMDELDIQERSVMISPVGCAVFGYYYFNCGNVQTAHGRAPAVATGISRAEDNAIVMSYQGDGDLASIGLNETLQAANRGEKLAVFFVNNTVYGMTGGQMAPTTLIGEKTVTCQNGRDANFAGYPLHLCELLDNLKAPVFIERVSLANPKLIRKAKIAINKALMIQKEGKGYAFVEVLSPCPTNIRRDVEGVEDFLINEMGKEFPVKRFRDLSKEREPKERPVSDFSIETLDKVFGIDRSKEIKEIEEDFDDIKVKIVGFGGQGVLSTGLTLAQAACSEGKEVSWYPSNGPEQRGGTSNCSVTISAKTIGSPVVEECDILIAMNKPALEKYSIDVKEKGIILYDSRAGDYNKDNLHVKDDVEIIAIPARAIATEVGNAKAMNTAILGALMELGADSPILSKEAFENGIKDTFAAKPKLIDLNLKVLDAGATWLRENR
;
A
#
# COMPACT_ATOMS: atom_id res chain seq x y z
N MET A 1 -16.34 40.98 -39.75
CA MET A 1 -17.65 41.43 -39.21
C MET A 1 -18.59 41.56 -40.40
N ASP A 2 -19.26 40.53 -40.78
CA ASP A 2 -20.32 40.61 -41.78
C ASP A 2 -21.48 39.74 -41.33
N ASN A 3 -22.58 40.42 -41.04
CA ASN A 3 -23.85 39.82 -40.64
C ASN A 3 -24.48 39.12 -41.86
N ILE A 4 -24.57 37.83 -41.82
CA ILE A 4 -25.37 37.07 -42.78
C ILE A 4 -26.81 37.00 -42.23
N LYS A 5 -27.72 37.67 -42.96
CA LYS A 5 -29.18 37.55 -42.74
C LYS A 5 -29.67 36.21 -43.31
N VAL A 6 -30.26 35.41 -42.45
CA VAL A 6 -30.89 34.12 -42.80
C VAL A 6 -32.36 34.39 -43.19
N THR A 7 -32.77 33.99 -44.37
CA THR A 7 -34.16 33.93 -44.83
C THR A 7 -34.64 32.46 -44.78
N ASP A 8 -35.91 32.29 -44.42
CA ASP A 8 -36.59 31.04 -44.10
C ASP A 8 -36.43 29.88 -45.09
N GLU A 9 -35.74 28.81 -44.66
CA GLU A 9 -35.92 27.43 -45.09
C GLU A 9 -35.66 26.52 -43.87
N ASN A 10 -36.72 26.26 -43.08
CA ASN A 10 -36.55 26.03 -41.65
C ASN A 10 -36.44 24.55 -41.18
N THR A 11 -36.37 23.52 -42.06
CA THR A 11 -36.39 22.13 -41.58
C THR A 11 -35.09 21.37 -41.85
N GLU A 12 -34.41 21.60 -42.95
CA GLU A 12 -33.14 20.92 -43.23
C GLU A 12 -31.91 21.57 -42.54
N LYS A 13 -31.97 22.89 -42.29
CA LYS A 13 -30.89 23.64 -41.61
C LYS A 13 -30.86 23.33 -40.10
N VAL A 14 -31.98 23.03 -39.46
CA VAL A 14 -32.05 22.68 -38.02
C VAL A 14 -31.37 21.36 -37.75
N GLN A 15 -31.52 20.36 -38.63
CA GLN A 15 -30.82 19.09 -38.49
C GLN A 15 -29.31 19.19 -38.72
N MET A 16 -28.86 20.03 -39.65
CA MET A 16 -27.43 20.26 -39.90
C MET A 16 -26.77 21.04 -38.75
N THR A 17 -27.45 22.01 -38.15
CA THR A 17 -26.93 22.75 -36.99
C THR A 17 -26.81 21.87 -35.74
N GLU A 18 -27.75 20.98 -35.48
CA GLU A 18 -27.63 20.02 -34.37
C GLU A 18 -26.47 19.02 -34.57
N ILE A 19 -26.25 18.58 -35.83
CA ILE A 19 -25.14 17.67 -36.14
C ILE A 19 -23.80 18.39 -36.06
N GLU A 20 -23.68 19.63 -36.53
CA GLU A 20 -22.46 20.41 -36.37
C GLU A 20 -22.17 20.78 -34.93
N GLU A 21 -23.16 21.13 -34.14
CA GLU A 21 -23.01 21.41 -32.71
C GLU A 21 -22.54 20.18 -31.96
N LYS A 22 -23.08 18.99 -32.28
CA LYS A 22 -22.66 17.73 -31.70
C LYS A 22 -21.24 17.34 -32.05
N VAL A 23 -20.75 17.62 -33.24
CA VAL A 23 -19.40 17.27 -33.70
C VAL A 23 -18.32 18.15 -33.06
N ILE A 24 -18.65 19.43 -32.81
CA ILE A 24 -17.69 20.40 -32.24
C ILE A 24 -17.85 20.63 -30.75
N LYS A 25 -18.94 20.13 -30.14
CA LYS A 25 -19.15 20.21 -28.68
C LYS A 25 -18.06 19.44 -27.97
N LYS A 26 -17.39 20.10 -27.05
CA LYS A 26 -16.45 19.46 -26.14
C LYS A 26 -17.21 18.56 -25.16
N PRO A 27 -16.72 17.35 -24.84
CA PRO A 27 -17.31 16.52 -23.80
C PRO A 27 -17.40 17.23 -22.45
N GLU A 28 -18.47 17.02 -21.70
CA GLU A 28 -18.69 17.60 -20.38
C GLU A 28 -17.73 17.00 -19.33
N SER A 29 -17.32 15.77 -19.55
CA SER A 29 -16.29 15.10 -18.75
C SER A 29 -14.86 15.64 -18.95
N LEU A 30 -14.69 16.70 -19.75
CA LEU A 30 -13.45 17.48 -19.82
C LEU A 30 -13.68 18.88 -19.23
N TYR A 31 -12.72 19.39 -18.46
CA TYR A 31 -12.76 20.75 -17.94
C TYR A 31 -12.92 21.79 -19.04
N ASP A 32 -13.68 22.84 -18.78
CA ASP A 32 -13.86 23.97 -19.71
C ASP A 32 -12.56 24.72 -19.97
N SER A 33 -11.75 24.83 -18.93
CA SER A 33 -10.42 25.44 -19.00
C SER A 33 -9.45 24.62 -18.16
N PHE A 34 -8.18 24.69 -18.52
CA PHE A 34 -7.09 24.04 -17.77
C PHE A 34 -5.84 24.92 -17.76
N PRO A 35 -4.96 24.80 -16.76
CA PRO A 35 -3.67 25.49 -16.75
C PRO A 35 -2.85 25.11 -17.98
N ARG A 36 -2.38 26.13 -18.71
CA ARG A 36 -1.58 25.93 -19.91
C ARG A 36 -0.10 25.84 -19.56
N LYS A 37 0.67 25.20 -20.42
CA LYS A 37 2.12 25.21 -20.33
C LYS A 37 2.65 26.56 -20.81
N GLY A 38 3.20 27.36 -19.92
CA GLY A 38 3.65 28.72 -20.21
C GLY A 38 2.48 29.71 -20.37
N ASN A 39 2.76 30.84 -21.03
CA ASN A 39 1.77 31.93 -21.22
C ASN A 39 0.95 31.81 -22.52
N ASP A 40 1.15 30.75 -23.30
CA ASP A 40 0.44 30.57 -24.58
C ASP A 40 -0.90 29.85 -24.32
N ILE A 41 -1.99 30.53 -24.65
CA ILE A 41 -3.36 30.04 -24.49
C ILE A 41 -3.70 28.88 -25.44
N TYR A 42 -2.90 28.61 -26.46
CA TYR A 42 -3.09 27.52 -27.42
C TYR A 42 -2.29 26.28 -27.08
N ASN A 43 -1.29 26.38 -26.21
CA ASN A 43 -0.45 25.25 -25.85
C ASN A 43 -1.17 24.25 -24.94
N THR A 44 -0.96 22.97 -25.24
CA THR A 44 -1.32 21.87 -24.37
C THR A 44 -0.07 21.32 -23.68
N HIS A 45 -0.24 20.40 -22.71
CA HIS A 45 0.90 19.69 -22.11
C HIS A 45 1.49 18.62 -23.04
N TYR A 46 0.79 18.30 -24.13
CA TYR A 46 1.20 17.26 -25.08
C TYR A 46 1.89 17.84 -26.31
N CYS A 47 2.76 17.02 -26.91
CA CYS A 47 3.40 17.36 -28.19
C CYS A 47 2.38 17.41 -29.34
N ALA A 48 2.64 18.23 -30.35
CA ALA A 48 1.84 18.21 -31.57
C ALA A 48 1.91 16.82 -32.24
N GLY A 49 0.76 16.25 -32.59
CA GLY A 49 0.66 14.92 -33.18
C GLY A 49 0.70 13.77 -32.17
N CYS A 50 0.73 14.05 -30.85
CA CYS A 50 0.66 13.04 -29.81
C CYS A 50 -0.74 12.43 -29.72
N GLY A 51 -0.83 11.11 -29.50
CA GLY A 51 -2.09 10.40 -29.40
C GLY A 51 -2.89 10.63 -28.12
N HIS A 52 -2.29 11.19 -27.07
CA HIS A 52 -2.96 11.41 -25.79
C HIS A 52 -4.20 12.28 -25.91
N GLY A 53 -4.14 13.39 -26.70
CA GLY A 53 -5.28 14.28 -26.87
C GLY A 53 -6.49 13.60 -27.52
N ILE A 54 -6.25 12.74 -28.52
CA ILE A 54 -7.30 11.94 -29.16
C ILE A 54 -7.91 10.97 -28.14
N LEU A 55 -7.06 10.27 -27.41
CA LEU A 55 -7.51 9.26 -26.44
C LEU A 55 -8.31 9.88 -25.29
N HIS A 56 -7.88 11.04 -24.77
CA HIS A 56 -8.64 11.79 -23.75
C HIS A 56 -10.04 12.15 -24.25
N LYS A 57 -10.15 12.66 -25.49
CA LYS A 57 -11.44 12.98 -26.09
C LYS A 57 -12.33 11.74 -26.18
N LEU A 58 -11.80 10.60 -26.64
CA LEU A 58 -12.57 9.36 -26.76
C LEU A 58 -13.08 8.86 -25.42
N ILE A 59 -12.23 8.89 -24.38
CA ILE A 59 -12.62 8.46 -23.02
C ILE A 59 -13.71 9.39 -22.47
N ALA A 60 -13.55 10.70 -22.58
CA ALA A 60 -14.51 11.67 -22.09
C ALA A 60 -15.86 11.59 -22.81
N GLU A 61 -15.85 11.45 -24.15
CA GLU A 61 -17.09 11.23 -24.92
C GLU A 61 -17.83 9.98 -24.44
N VAL A 62 -17.11 8.91 -24.15
CA VAL A 62 -17.73 7.66 -23.63
C VAL A 62 -18.22 7.85 -22.21
N MET A 63 -17.52 8.61 -21.36
CA MET A 63 -18.00 8.91 -20.01
C MET A 63 -19.34 9.67 -20.05
N ASP A 64 -19.47 10.64 -20.95
CA ASP A 64 -20.72 11.38 -21.18
C ASP A 64 -21.84 10.46 -21.71
N GLU A 65 -21.54 9.67 -22.75
CA GLU A 65 -22.49 8.73 -23.37
C GLU A 65 -23.04 7.70 -22.37
N LEU A 66 -22.24 7.30 -21.40
CA LEU A 66 -22.61 6.33 -20.38
C LEU A 66 -23.16 6.97 -19.12
N ASP A 67 -23.17 8.28 -19.00
CA ASP A 67 -23.59 9.03 -17.80
C ASP A 67 -22.89 8.51 -16.54
N ILE A 68 -21.53 8.55 -16.58
CA ILE A 68 -20.70 7.99 -15.48
C ILE A 68 -19.69 9.01 -14.91
N GLN A 69 -19.73 10.27 -15.32
CA GLN A 69 -18.77 11.30 -14.92
C GLN A 69 -18.65 11.40 -13.40
N GLU A 70 -19.76 11.58 -12.70
CA GLU A 70 -19.84 11.76 -11.25
C GLU A 70 -19.32 10.57 -10.42
N ARG A 71 -19.31 9.39 -11.02
CA ARG A 71 -18.85 8.14 -10.40
C ARG A 71 -17.42 7.78 -10.81
N SER A 72 -16.85 8.51 -11.74
CA SER A 72 -15.55 8.17 -12.35
C SER A 72 -14.40 8.67 -11.50
N VAL A 73 -13.40 7.80 -11.32
CA VAL A 73 -12.12 8.11 -10.68
C VAL A 73 -11.00 7.70 -11.61
N MET A 74 -10.26 8.69 -12.12
CA MET A 74 -9.07 8.50 -12.96
C MET A 74 -7.83 8.37 -12.08
N ILE A 75 -7.08 7.29 -12.26
CA ILE A 75 -5.78 7.13 -11.63
C ILE A 75 -4.70 7.58 -12.62
N SER A 76 -4.00 8.64 -12.26
CA SER A 76 -2.95 9.28 -13.07
C SER A 76 -1.56 8.96 -12.48
N PRO A 77 -0.81 8.02 -13.08
CA PRO A 77 0.54 7.68 -12.62
C PRO A 77 1.60 8.63 -13.22
N VAL A 78 2.87 8.23 -13.19
CA VAL A 78 3.98 9.02 -13.72
C VAL A 78 4.16 8.81 -15.23
N GLY A 79 4.62 9.82 -15.94
CA GLY A 79 4.80 9.87 -17.38
C GLY A 79 3.81 10.83 -18.04
N CYS A 80 3.72 10.86 -19.39
CA CYS A 80 2.80 11.75 -20.11
C CYS A 80 1.33 11.56 -19.71
N ALA A 81 0.99 10.37 -19.24
CA ALA A 81 -0.34 10.03 -18.73
C ALA A 81 -0.76 10.86 -17.50
N VAL A 82 0.21 11.34 -16.70
CA VAL A 82 -0.06 12.15 -15.49
C VAL A 82 -0.86 13.41 -15.78
N PHE A 83 -0.64 14.02 -16.95
CA PHE A 83 -1.35 15.25 -17.31
C PHE A 83 -2.85 15.08 -17.47
N GLY A 84 -3.39 13.86 -17.45
CA GLY A 84 -4.83 13.60 -17.48
C GLY A 84 -5.61 14.41 -16.46
N TYR A 85 -5.04 14.66 -15.26
CA TYR A 85 -5.70 15.43 -14.21
C TYR A 85 -5.99 16.90 -14.58
N TYR A 86 -5.29 17.46 -15.55
CA TYR A 86 -5.60 18.81 -16.06
C TYR A 86 -6.80 18.83 -17.01
N TYR A 87 -7.19 17.70 -17.57
CA TYR A 87 -8.18 17.62 -18.64
C TYR A 87 -9.49 17.00 -18.21
N PHE A 88 -9.47 15.90 -17.45
CA PHE A 88 -10.67 15.18 -17.04
C PHE A 88 -11.37 15.84 -15.86
N ASN A 89 -12.65 16.19 -16.06
CA ASN A 89 -13.53 16.70 -15.01
C ASN A 89 -14.20 15.53 -14.28
N CYS A 90 -13.44 14.83 -13.48
CA CYS A 90 -13.89 13.72 -12.63
C CYS A 90 -12.96 13.56 -11.42
N GLY A 91 -13.25 12.63 -10.53
CA GLY A 91 -12.33 12.26 -9.46
C GLY A 91 -10.96 11.89 -10.02
N ASN A 92 -9.88 12.39 -9.42
CA ASN A 92 -8.52 12.07 -9.86
C ASN A 92 -7.61 11.78 -8.67
N VAL A 93 -6.79 10.73 -8.80
CA VAL A 93 -5.77 10.37 -7.81
C VAL A 93 -4.43 10.20 -8.51
N GLN A 94 -3.44 10.99 -8.14
CA GLN A 94 -2.06 10.79 -8.57
C GLN A 94 -1.38 9.72 -7.74
N THR A 95 -0.56 8.88 -8.40
CA THR A 95 0.14 7.79 -7.75
C THR A 95 1.63 7.80 -8.07
N ALA A 96 2.41 7.11 -7.26
CA ALA A 96 3.80 6.82 -7.59
C ALA A 96 3.89 5.96 -8.87
N HIS A 97 5.03 6.04 -9.55
CA HIS A 97 5.32 5.33 -10.81
C HIS A 97 5.07 3.82 -10.67
N GLY A 98 4.28 3.25 -11.57
CA GLY A 98 3.92 1.84 -11.59
C GLY A 98 2.86 1.41 -10.56
N ARG A 99 2.38 2.30 -9.69
CA ARG A 99 1.49 1.93 -8.57
C ARG A 99 0.00 2.15 -8.84
N ALA A 100 -0.35 2.62 -10.05
CA ALA A 100 -1.75 2.87 -10.41
C ALA A 100 -2.67 1.65 -10.21
N PRO A 101 -2.33 0.42 -10.62
CA PRO A 101 -3.22 -0.73 -10.40
C PRO A 101 -3.40 -1.10 -8.92
N ALA A 102 -2.39 -0.84 -8.08
CA ALA A 102 -2.49 -1.09 -6.64
C ALA A 102 -3.44 -0.07 -5.97
N VAL A 103 -3.28 1.22 -6.27
CA VAL A 103 -4.16 2.28 -5.75
C VAL A 103 -5.58 2.11 -6.30
N ALA A 104 -5.73 1.80 -7.60
CA ALA A 104 -7.01 1.51 -8.21
C ALA A 104 -7.73 0.32 -7.53
N THR A 105 -6.99 -0.73 -7.16
CA THR A 105 -7.52 -1.85 -6.38
C THR A 105 -8.08 -1.37 -5.04
N GLY A 106 -7.34 -0.52 -4.33
CA GLY A 106 -7.78 0.02 -3.04
C GLY A 106 -9.07 0.83 -3.17
N ILE A 107 -9.12 1.79 -4.09
CA ILE A 107 -10.30 2.64 -4.33
C ILE A 107 -11.49 1.80 -4.77
N SER A 108 -11.30 0.92 -5.75
CA SER A 108 -12.36 0.03 -6.26
C SER A 108 -12.93 -0.88 -5.18
N ARG A 109 -12.16 -1.21 -4.14
CA ARG A 109 -12.63 -2.05 -3.01
C ARG A 109 -13.25 -1.23 -1.88
N ALA A 110 -12.81 0.01 -1.70
CA ALA A 110 -13.32 0.89 -0.66
C ALA A 110 -14.67 1.53 -1.06
N GLU A 111 -14.87 1.80 -2.36
CA GLU A 111 -16.04 2.49 -2.89
C GLU A 111 -16.70 1.66 -4.00
N ASP A 112 -17.80 1.01 -3.65
CA ASP A 112 -18.49 0.08 -4.56
C ASP A 112 -19.12 0.77 -5.76
N ASN A 113 -19.53 2.02 -5.62
CA ASN A 113 -20.15 2.81 -6.67
C ASN A 113 -19.15 3.48 -7.61
N ALA A 114 -17.87 3.51 -7.27
CA ALA A 114 -16.84 4.13 -8.11
C ALA A 114 -16.58 3.34 -9.39
N ILE A 115 -16.42 4.08 -10.49
CA ILE A 115 -15.92 3.57 -11.78
C ILE A 115 -14.46 3.98 -11.88
N VAL A 116 -13.57 3.04 -11.59
CA VAL A 116 -12.14 3.29 -11.50
C VAL A 116 -11.47 3.03 -12.85
N MET A 117 -10.72 4.02 -13.32
CA MET A 117 -9.96 3.96 -14.57
C MET A 117 -8.48 4.21 -14.29
N SER A 118 -7.61 3.37 -14.84
CA SER A 118 -6.17 3.60 -14.86
C SER A 118 -5.72 3.99 -16.26
N TYR A 119 -4.97 5.09 -16.38
CA TYR A 119 -4.46 5.61 -17.63
C TYR A 119 -2.94 5.65 -17.58
N GLN A 120 -2.25 4.73 -18.27
CA GLN A 120 -0.83 4.45 -18.08
C GLN A 120 -0.08 4.32 -19.40
N GLY A 121 1.15 4.84 -19.46
CA GLY A 121 2.11 4.58 -20.54
C GLY A 121 2.84 3.25 -20.37
N ASP A 122 3.58 2.84 -21.40
CA ASP A 122 4.31 1.57 -21.45
C ASP A 122 5.45 1.48 -20.45
N GLY A 123 6.19 2.54 -20.24
CA GLY A 123 7.22 2.58 -19.20
C GLY A 123 6.65 2.46 -17.79
N ASP A 124 5.47 3.01 -17.54
CA ASP A 124 4.79 2.93 -16.25
C ASP A 124 4.20 1.54 -16.01
N LEU A 125 3.34 1.07 -16.92
CA LEU A 125 2.59 -0.17 -16.76
C LEU A 125 3.41 -1.42 -17.03
N ALA A 126 4.15 -1.42 -18.16
CA ALA A 126 4.83 -2.62 -18.64
C ALA A 126 6.24 -2.81 -18.06
N SER A 127 6.79 -1.78 -17.38
CA SER A 127 8.07 -1.85 -16.68
C SER A 127 7.86 -1.87 -15.17
N ILE A 128 7.77 -0.69 -14.54
CA ILE A 128 7.73 -0.54 -13.08
C ILE A 128 6.48 -1.18 -12.49
N GLY A 129 5.32 -1.05 -13.16
CA GLY A 129 4.01 -1.52 -12.69
C GLY A 129 3.58 -2.88 -13.22
N LEU A 130 4.47 -3.68 -13.82
CA LEU A 130 4.08 -4.95 -14.43
C LEU A 130 3.49 -5.93 -13.42
N ASN A 131 4.11 -6.07 -12.26
CA ASN A 131 3.62 -6.95 -11.21
C ASN A 131 2.24 -6.53 -10.69
N GLU A 132 2.07 -5.25 -10.41
CA GLU A 132 0.79 -4.68 -9.95
C GLU A 132 -0.32 -4.88 -10.99
N THR A 133 0.00 -4.69 -12.26
CA THR A 133 -0.92 -4.91 -13.38
C THR A 133 -1.35 -6.38 -13.46
N LEU A 134 -0.39 -7.31 -13.42
CA LEU A 134 -0.67 -8.75 -13.45
C LEU A 134 -1.53 -9.19 -12.25
N GLN A 135 -1.21 -8.70 -11.05
CA GLN A 135 -1.94 -9.07 -9.85
C GLN A 135 -3.36 -8.50 -9.84
N ALA A 136 -3.57 -7.25 -10.26
CA ALA A 136 -4.91 -6.65 -10.39
C ALA A 136 -5.74 -7.41 -11.43
N ALA A 137 -5.17 -7.73 -12.58
CA ALA A 137 -5.81 -8.52 -13.62
C ALA A 137 -6.15 -9.94 -13.15
N ASN A 138 -5.21 -10.61 -12.45
CA ASN A 138 -5.41 -11.98 -11.95
C ASN A 138 -6.53 -12.06 -10.90
N ARG A 139 -6.69 -11.03 -10.07
CA ARG A 139 -7.83 -10.93 -9.15
C ARG A 139 -9.12 -10.51 -9.85
N GLY A 140 -9.04 -10.03 -11.09
CA GLY A 140 -10.18 -9.50 -11.85
C GLY A 140 -10.81 -8.30 -11.17
N GLU A 141 -10.02 -7.36 -10.69
CA GLU A 141 -10.52 -6.15 -9.99
C GLU A 141 -11.51 -5.37 -10.88
N LYS A 142 -12.46 -4.66 -10.27
CA LYS A 142 -13.33 -3.73 -11.01
C LYS A 142 -12.49 -2.51 -11.44
N LEU A 143 -11.83 -2.62 -12.58
CA LEU A 143 -10.87 -1.65 -13.08
C LEU A 143 -10.84 -1.66 -14.61
N ALA A 144 -11.00 -0.49 -15.24
CA ALA A 144 -10.69 -0.28 -16.64
C ALA A 144 -9.26 0.25 -16.78
N VAL A 145 -8.41 -0.44 -17.54
CA VAL A 145 -7.05 -0.02 -17.81
C VAL A 145 -6.92 0.44 -19.26
N PHE A 146 -6.54 1.70 -19.44
CA PHE A 146 -6.16 2.28 -20.73
C PHE A 146 -4.65 2.37 -20.80
N PHE A 147 -4.06 1.42 -21.52
CA PHE A 147 -2.62 1.27 -21.67
C PHE A 147 -2.16 1.91 -22.97
N VAL A 148 -1.41 3.00 -22.88
CA VAL A 148 -0.85 3.70 -24.03
C VAL A 148 0.50 3.10 -24.37
N ASN A 149 0.53 2.28 -25.42
CA ASN A 149 1.75 1.73 -25.99
C ASN A 149 2.24 2.66 -27.11
N ASN A 150 3.34 3.36 -26.86
CA ASN A 150 3.99 4.23 -27.84
C ASN A 150 5.48 3.90 -28.01
N THR A 151 5.89 2.72 -27.58
CA THR A 151 7.22 2.08 -27.73
C THR A 151 8.38 2.78 -26.99
N VAL A 152 8.16 3.88 -26.24
CA VAL A 152 9.22 4.64 -25.58
C VAL A 152 8.76 5.32 -24.29
N TYR A 153 9.70 5.64 -23.40
CA TYR A 153 9.48 6.61 -22.32
C TYR A 153 9.47 8.03 -22.94
N GLY A 154 8.29 8.48 -23.36
CA GLY A 154 8.16 9.76 -24.11
C GLY A 154 8.51 10.99 -23.30
N MET A 155 8.04 11.11 -22.04
CA MET A 155 8.19 12.30 -21.19
C MET A 155 9.65 12.66 -20.93
N THR A 156 10.51 11.68 -20.76
CA THR A 156 11.93 11.84 -20.41
C THR A 156 12.84 11.96 -21.65
N GLY A 157 12.29 11.96 -22.85
CA GLY A 157 13.02 12.23 -24.08
C GLY A 157 13.21 11.04 -25.02
N GLY A 158 12.51 9.91 -24.83
CA GLY A 158 12.50 8.78 -25.76
C GLY A 158 13.51 7.68 -25.42
N GLN A 159 13.59 7.26 -24.18
CA GLN A 159 14.36 6.07 -23.76
C GLN A 159 13.62 4.79 -24.17
N MET A 160 14.38 3.70 -24.28
CA MET A 160 13.85 2.38 -24.58
C MET A 160 12.87 1.92 -23.50
N ALA A 161 11.66 1.53 -23.90
CA ALA A 161 10.63 0.94 -23.06
C ALA A 161 10.55 -0.59 -23.26
N PRO A 162 9.83 -1.32 -22.42
CA PRO A 162 9.61 -2.76 -22.62
C PRO A 162 8.96 -3.11 -23.96
N THR A 163 8.19 -2.18 -24.54
CA THR A 163 7.46 -2.33 -25.81
C THR A 163 8.24 -1.86 -27.05
N THR A 164 9.41 -1.26 -26.89
CA THR A 164 10.24 -0.81 -28.02
C THR A 164 10.49 -1.94 -29.02
N LEU A 165 10.30 -1.66 -30.33
CA LEU A 165 10.42 -2.67 -31.38
C LEU A 165 11.86 -3.13 -31.59
N ILE A 166 12.04 -4.33 -32.12
CA ILE A 166 13.37 -4.80 -32.54
C ILE A 166 13.91 -3.90 -33.66
N GLY A 167 15.13 -3.43 -33.49
CA GLY A 167 15.77 -2.47 -34.41
C GLY A 167 15.34 -1.02 -34.24
N GLU A 168 14.31 -0.72 -33.45
CA GLU A 168 13.88 0.66 -33.15
C GLU A 168 14.96 1.39 -32.35
N LYS A 169 15.38 2.56 -32.86
CA LYS A 169 16.37 3.43 -32.22
C LYS A 169 15.73 4.34 -31.22
N THR A 170 16.32 4.40 -30.03
CA THR A 170 15.92 5.27 -28.94
C THR A 170 17.14 5.97 -28.32
N VAL A 171 16.93 6.92 -27.42
CA VAL A 171 18.03 7.66 -26.77
C VAL A 171 18.97 6.69 -26.00
N THR A 172 18.44 5.66 -25.39
CA THR A 172 19.24 4.66 -24.64
C THR A 172 19.59 3.42 -25.47
N CYS A 173 19.15 3.35 -26.73
CA CYS A 173 19.42 2.24 -27.64
C CYS A 173 19.67 2.78 -29.07
N GLN A 174 20.79 3.47 -29.26
CA GLN A 174 21.10 4.22 -30.47
C GLN A 174 21.34 3.36 -31.72
N ASN A 175 21.76 2.11 -31.53
CA ASN A 175 21.98 1.14 -32.61
C ASN A 175 20.71 0.34 -32.95
N GLY A 176 19.59 0.63 -32.28
CA GLY A 176 18.36 -0.15 -32.34
C GLY A 176 18.31 -1.28 -31.31
N ARG A 177 17.10 -1.66 -30.87
CA ARG A 177 16.90 -2.74 -29.89
C ARG A 177 17.38 -4.07 -30.47
N ASP A 178 18.33 -4.71 -29.78
CA ASP A 178 18.82 -6.05 -30.07
C ASP A 178 18.20 -7.04 -29.09
N ALA A 179 17.52 -8.06 -29.60
CA ALA A 179 16.85 -9.08 -28.80
C ALA A 179 17.83 -9.89 -27.93
N ASN A 180 19.07 -10.09 -28.37
CA ASN A 180 20.06 -10.83 -27.60
C ASN A 180 20.55 -10.08 -26.37
N PHE A 181 20.46 -8.76 -26.39
CA PHE A 181 20.90 -7.90 -25.28
C PHE A 181 19.74 -7.38 -24.45
N ALA A 182 18.68 -6.87 -25.09
CA ALA A 182 17.56 -6.18 -24.44
C ALA A 182 16.26 -7.01 -24.40
N GLY A 183 16.28 -8.24 -24.89
CA GLY A 183 15.09 -9.08 -25.01
C GLY A 183 14.09 -8.56 -26.06
N TYR A 184 12.99 -9.27 -26.19
CA TYR A 184 11.92 -8.97 -27.14
C TYR A 184 10.93 -7.95 -26.58
N PRO A 185 10.15 -7.26 -27.45
CA PRO A 185 9.03 -6.42 -27.02
C PRO A 185 8.04 -7.20 -26.16
N LEU A 186 7.53 -6.55 -25.11
CA LEU A 186 6.60 -7.21 -24.18
C LEU A 186 5.15 -7.08 -24.65
N HIS A 187 4.50 -8.21 -24.86
CA HIS A 187 3.13 -8.32 -25.37
C HIS A 187 2.11 -8.40 -24.23
N LEU A 188 1.59 -7.27 -23.78
CA LEU A 188 0.74 -7.20 -22.58
C LEU A 188 -0.63 -7.86 -22.77
N CYS A 189 -1.29 -7.67 -23.90
CA CYS A 189 -2.58 -8.32 -24.16
C CYS A 189 -2.46 -9.84 -24.13
N GLU A 190 -1.43 -10.39 -24.77
CA GLU A 190 -1.16 -11.84 -24.82
C GLU A 190 -0.80 -12.37 -23.43
N LEU A 191 -0.03 -11.62 -22.65
CA LEU A 191 0.33 -12.00 -21.29
C LEU A 191 -0.90 -12.05 -20.38
N LEU A 192 -1.75 -11.04 -20.44
CA LEU A 192 -2.97 -10.96 -19.65
C LEU A 192 -4.05 -11.95 -20.10
N ASP A 193 -4.07 -12.34 -21.39
CA ASP A 193 -5.03 -13.31 -21.91
C ASP A 193 -4.79 -14.73 -21.38
N ASN A 194 -3.62 -15.02 -20.83
CA ASN A 194 -3.37 -16.28 -20.11
C ASN A 194 -4.01 -16.32 -18.71
N LEU A 195 -4.46 -15.17 -18.17
CA LEU A 195 -5.12 -15.11 -16.87
C LEU A 195 -6.61 -15.43 -17.02
N LYS A 196 -7.22 -16.07 -16.01
CA LYS A 196 -8.63 -16.51 -16.07
C LYS A 196 -9.63 -15.38 -15.75
N ALA A 197 -9.22 -14.41 -14.95
CA ALA A 197 -10.14 -13.43 -14.37
C ALA A 197 -10.49 -12.23 -15.25
N PRO A 198 -9.63 -11.70 -16.16
CA PRO A 198 -10.00 -10.58 -17.02
C PRO A 198 -11.25 -10.86 -17.85
N VAL A 199 -12.14 -9.87 -17.93
CA VAL A 199 -13.41 -9.95 -18.67
C VAL A 199 -13.24 -9.50 -20.11
N PHE A 200 -12.42 -8.46 -20.32
CA PHE A 200 -12.22 -7.86 -21.63
C PHE A 200 -10.76 -7.49 -21.86
N ILE A 201 -10.24 -7.88 -23.03
CA ILE A 201 -8.88 -7.55 -23.46
C ILE A 201 -8.91 -7.25 -24.96
N GLU A 202 -8.57 -6.03 -25.34
CA GLU A 202 -8.52 -5.61 -26.75
C GLU A 202 -7.33 -4.67 -27.01
N ARG A 203 -6.63 -4.87 -28.13
CA ARG A 203 -5.62 -3.96 -28.65
C ARG A 203 -6.20 -3.18 -29.80
N VAL A 204 -6.09 -1.86 -29.73
CA VAL A 204 -6.59 -0.88 -30.72
C VAL A 204 -5.47 0.06 -31.18
N SER A 205 -5.73 0.90 -32.19
CA SER A 205 -4.74 1.83 -32.71
C SER A 205 -5.37 3.19 -33.03
N LEU A 206 -4.57 4.24 -32.91
CA LEU A 206 -4.95 5.62 -33.29
C LEU A 206 -4.39 6.04 -34.65
N ALA A 207 -3.97 5.10 -35.50
CA ALA A 207 -3.29 5.39 -36.76
C ALA A 207 -4.12 6.23 -37.74
N ASN A 208 -5.44 5.98 -37.83
CA ASN A 208 -6.32 6.69 -38.76
C ASN A 208 -7.77 6.76 -38.24
N PRO A 209 -8.65 7.57 -38.88
CA PRO A 209 -10.03 7.75 -38.41
C PRO A 209 -10.85 6.45 -38.27
N LYS A 210 -10.61 5.44 -39.11
CA LYS A 210 -11.30 4.14 -39.03
C LYS A 210 -10.89 3.38 -37.76
N LEU A 211 -9.59 3.40 -37.45
CA LEU A 211 -9.06 2.72 -36.25
C LEU A 211 -9.41 3.49 -34.97
N ILE A 212 -9.42 4.84 -35.02
CA ILE A 212 -9.88 5.69 -33.91
C ILE A 212 -11.33 5.39 -33.53
N ARG A 213 -12.24 5.20 -34.52
CA ARG A 213 -13.62 4.79 -34.23
C ARG A 213 -13.68 3.42 -33.55
N LYS A 214 -12.83 2.46 -33.95
CA LYS A 214 -12.73 1.16 -33.27
C LYS A 214 -12.20 1.28 -31.85
N ALA A 215 -11.24 2.19 -31.62
CA ALA A 215 -10.74 2.47 -30.28
C ALA A 215 -11.86 3.01 -29.37
N LYS A 216 -12.73 3.91 -29.85
CA LYS A 216 -13.90 4.40 -29.12
C LYS A 216 -14.83 3.25 -28.70
N ILE A 217 -15.10 2.29 -29.61
CA ILE A 217 -15.95 1.13 -29.32
C ILE A 217 -15.33 0.24 -28.22
N ALA A 218 -14.01 0.03 -28.24
CA ALA A 218 -13.31 -0.75 -27.20
C ALA A 218 -13.34 -0.03 -25.85
N ILE A 219 -13.15 1.29 -25.83
CA ILE A 219 -13.24 2.13 -24.63
C ILE A 219 -14.66 2.07 -24.04
N ASN A 220 -15.70 2.24 -24.88
CA ASN A 220 -17.09 2.10 -24.46
C ASN A 220 -17.35 0.74 -23.81
N LYS A 221 -16.89 -0.34 -24.45
CA LYS A 221 -17.03 -1.68 -23.91
C LYS A 221 -16.35 -1.84 -22.54
N ALA A 222 -15.12 -1.33 -22.38
CA ALA A 222 -14.39 -1.40 -21.13
C ALA A 222 -15.10 -0.63 -20.01
N LEU A 223 -15.62 0.56 -20.29
CA LEU A 223 -16.35 1.37 -19.30
C LEU A 223 -17.74 0.83 -18.98
N MET A 224 -18.44 0.23 -19.96
CA MET A 224 -19.68 -0.52 -19.71
C MET A 224 -19.47 -1.66 -18.72
N ILE A 225 -18.40 -2.43 -18.88
CA ILE A 225 -18.05 -3.53 -17.96
C ILE A 225 -17.84 -2.99 -16.53
N GLN A 226 -17.25 -1.80 -16.38
CA GLN A 226 -17.11 -1.13 -15.07
C GLN A 226 -18.44 -0.64 -14.53
N LYS A 227 -19.28 -0.01 -15.39
CA LYS A 227 -20.62 0.43 -15.01
C LYS A 227 -21.49 -0.73 -14.51
N GLU A 228 -21.36 -1.89 -15.13
CA GLU A 228 -22.03 -3.13 -14.77
C GLU A 228 -21.34 -3.93 -13.64
N GLY A 229 -20.19 -3.47 -13.13
CA GLY A 229 -19.47 -4.10 -12.04
C GLY A 229 -18.87 -5.48 -12.32
N LYS A 230 -18.62 -5.84 -13.61
CA LYS A 230 -18.29 -7.21 -14.04
C LYS A 230 -16.82 -7.61 -13.84
N GLY A 231 -15.91 -6.65 -13.66
CA GLY A 231 -14.51 -6.94 -13.35
C GLY A 231 -13.50 -6.24 -14.26
N TYR A 232 -12.34 -6.87 -14.49
CA TYR A 232 -11.19 -6.27 -15.13
C TYR A 232 -11.34 -6.12 -16.64
N ALA A 233 -11.11 -4.92 -17.17
CA ALA A 233 -11.09 -4.61 -18.59
C ALA A 233 -9.77 -3.94 -18.97
N PHE A 234 -9.13 -4.38 -20.05
CA PHE A 234 -7.84 -3.90 -20.52
C PHE A 234 -7.92 -3.50 -21.99
N VAL A 235 -7.56 -2.26 -22.29
CA VAL A 235 -7.48 -1.70 -23.65
C VAL A 235 -6.07 -1.20 -23.88
N GLU A 236 -5.29 -1.90 -24.71
CA GLU A 236 -4.01 -1.45 -25.18
C GLU A 236 -4.21 -0.56 -26.43
N VAL A 237 -3.67 0.65 -26.39
CA VAL A 237 -3.83 1.65 -27.44
C VAL A 237 -2.47 1.93 -28.08
N LEU A 238 -2.28 1.48 -29.31
CA LEU A 238 -1.11 1.82 -30.12
C LEU A 238 -1.21 3.30 -30.51
N SER A 239 -0.25 4.10 -30.04
CA SER A 239 -0.29 5.56 -30.08
C SER A 239 1.03 6.13 -30.58
N PRO A 240 1.02 7.21 -31.37
CA PRO A 240 2.27 7.83 -31.80
C PRO A 240 2.94 8.62 -30.67
N CYS A 241 4.28 8.56 -30.64
CA CYS A 241 5.11 9.44 -29.83
C CYS A 241 5.98 10.32 -30.75
N PRO A 242 5.64 11.58 -31.01
CA PRO A 242 6.40 12.45 -31.89
C PRO A 242 7.85 12.69 -31.43
N THR A 243 8.12 12.58 -30.13
CA THR A 243 9.46 12.74 -29.57
C THR A 243 10.45 11.72 -30.16
N ASN A 244 10.01 10.50 -30.40
CA ASN A 244 10.87 9.41 -30.94
C ASN A 244 10.68 9.21 -32.45
N ILE A 245 9.43 9.14 -32.93
CA ILE A 245 9.13 8.77 -34.33
C ILE A 245 9.68 9.79 -35.32
N ARG A 246 9.49 11.08 -35.06
CA ARG A 246 10.01 12.23 -35.89
C ARG A 246 9.71 12.09 -37.39
N ARG A 247 8.53 11.60 -37.75
CA ARG A 247 8.03 11.44 -39.10
C ARG A 247 6.87 12.43 -39.36
N ASP A 248 6.53 12.67 -40.61
CA ASP A 248 5.31 13.35 -40.98
C ASP A 248 4.07 12.49 -40.71
N VAL A 249 2.88 13.02 -41.01
CA VAL A 249 1.60 12.33 -40.68
C VAL A 249 1.49 10.98 -41.40
N GLU A 250 1.87 10.91 -42.67
CA GLU A 250 1.84 9.65 -43.44
C GLU A 250 2.84 8.64 -42.88
N GLY A 251 4.04 9.08 -42.55
CA GLY A 251 5.06 8.24 -41.94
C GLY A 251 4.70 7.77 -40.54
N VAL A 252 3.93 8.53 -39.76
CA VAL A 252 3.37 8.12 -38.45
C VAL A 252 2.30 7.08 -38.67
N GLU A 253 1.38 7.23 -39.62
CA GLU A 253 0.37 6.21 -39.93
C GLU A 253 1.02 4.92 -40.39
N ASP A 254 2.02 4.99 -41.28
CA ASP A 254 2.78 3.82 -41.73
C ASP A 254 3.47 3.11 -40.60
N PHE A 255 4.13 3.83 -39.70
CA PHE A 255 4.75 3.25 -38.49
C PHE A 255 3.76 2.49 -37.63
N LEU A 256 2.60 3.11 -37.33
CA LEU A 256 1.58 2.47 -36.51
C LEU A 256 0.93 1.25 -37.16
N ILE A 257 0.79 1.24 -38.49
CA ILE A 257 0.17 0.13 -39.20
C ILE A 257 1.18 -0.96 -39.55
N ASN A 258 2.32 -0.58 -40.14
CA ASN A 258 3.23 -1.52 -40.79
C ASN A 258 4.43 -1.91 -39.93
N GLU A 259 4.80 -1.13 -38.92
CA GLU A 259 5.87 -1.47 -37.97
C GLU A 259 5.26 -1.95 -36.63
N MET A 260 4.58 -1.09 -35.88
CA MET A 260 3.94 -1.48 -34.62
C MET A 260 2.85 -2.53 -34.79
N GLY A 261 2.02 -2.39 -35.84
CA GLY A 261 0.92 -3.32 -36.09
C GLY A 261 1.33 -4.74 -36.47
N LYS A 262 2.58 -4.93 -36.97
CA LYS A 262 3.15 -6.26 -37.19
C LYS A 262 3.58 -6.90 -35.88
N GLU A 263 4.24 -6.15 -35.00
CA GLU A 263 4.66 -6.64 -33.68
C GLU A 263 3.48 -6.78 -32.73
N PHE A 264 2.57 -5.81 -32.75
CA PHE A 264 1.39 -5.73 -31.89
C PHE A 264 0.10 -5.77 -32.72
N PRO A 265 -0.38 -6.94 -33.19
CA PRO A 265 -1.57 -7.05 -34.03
C PRO A 265 -2.81 -6.50 -33.33
N VAL A 266 -3.52 -5.60 -34.02
CA VAL A 266 -4.79 -5.00 -33.53
C VAL A 266 -5.88 -6.04 -33.60
N LYS A 267 -6.33 -6.51 -32.43
CA LYS A 267 -7.40 -7.52 -32.31
C LYS A 267 -8.03 -7.52 -30.92
N ARG A 268 -9.23 -8.12 -30.83
CA ARG A 268 -9.83 -8.48 -29.56
C ARG A 268 -9.32 -9.86 -29.15
N PHE A 269 -8.77 -9.96 -27.96
CA PHE A 269 -8.27 -11.19 -27.37
C PHE A 269 -9.36 -11.89 -26.57
N ARG A 270 -10.17 -11.10 -25.82
CA ARG A 270 -11.20 -11.62 -24.94
C ARG A 270 -12.39 -10.69 -24.83
N ASP A 271 -13.60 -11.25 -24.79
CA ASP A 271 -14.82 -10.56 -24.41
C ASP A 271 -15.78 -11.55 -23.73
N LEU A 272 -15.75 -11.57 -22.41
CA LEU A 272 -16.63 -12.38 -21.56
C LEU A 272 -17.72 -11.52 -20.90
N SER A 273 -17.99 -10.32 -21.42
CA SER A 273 -18.93 -9.38 -20.81
C SER A 273 -20.38 -9.87 -20.75
N LYS A 274 -20.76 -10.80 -21.63
CA LYS A 274 -22.09 -11.42 -21.62
C LYS A 274 -22.18 -12.63 -20.70
N GLU A 275 -21.04 -13.21 -20.32
CA GLU A 275 -20.94 -14.44 -19.55
C GLU A 275 -20.65 -14.15 -18.07
N ARG A 276 -20.14 -12.95 -17.77
CA ARG A 276 -19.78 -12.53 -16.42
C ARG A 276 -20.91 -11.76 -15.77
N GLU A 277 -21.30 -12.23 -14.59
CA GLU A 277 -22.20 -11.51 -13.70
C GLU A 277 -21.44 -10.40 -12.94
N PRO A 278 -22.15 -9.38 -12.45
CA PRO A 278 -21.56 -8.38 -11.55
C PRO A 278 -20.89 -9.05 -10.36
N LYS A 279 -19.75 -8.51 -9.94
CA LYS A 279 -19.05 -9.01 -8.75
C LYS A 279 -19.77 -8.53 -7.50
N GLU A 280 -20.38 -9.47 -6.79
CA GLU A 280 -20.87 -9.22 -5.45
C GLU A 280 -19.71 -9.17 -4.46
N ARG A 281 -19.76 -8.22 -3.56
CA ARG A 281 -18.85 -8.13 -2.42
C ARG A 281 -19.63 -8.39 -1.15
N PRO A 282 -19.01 -9.07 -0.17
CA PRO A 282 -19.57 -9.11 1.16
C PRO A 282 -19.75 -7.67 1.68
N VAL A 283 -20.92 -7.37 2.17
CA VAL A 283 -21.15 -6.09 2.89
C VAL A 283 -20.32 -6.14 4.16
N SER A 284 -19.41 -5.19 4.31
CA SER A 284 -18.60 -5.07 5.53
C SER A 284 -19.50 -4.59 6.67
N ASP A 285 -19.54 -5.36 7.73
CA ASP A 285 -20.25 -4.99 8.95
C ASP A 285 -19.24 -4.37 9.95
N PHE A 286 -19.34 -3.06 10.13
CA PHE A 286 -18.58 -2.27 11.10
C PHE A 286 -19.40 -1.91 12.33
N SER A 287 -20.47 -2.67 12.63
CA SER A 287 -21.20 -2.49 13.86
C SER A 287 -20.29 -2.70 15.07
N ILE A 288 -20.60 -2.04 16.17
CA ILE A 288 -19.83 -2.15 17.41
C ILE A 288 -19.80 -3.61 17.87
N GLU A 289 -20.89 -4.34 17.74
CA GLU A 289 -21.01 -5.74 18.12
C GLU A 289 -20.04 -6.61 17.28
N THR A 290 -19.95 -6.39 15.97
CA THR A 290 -19.04 -7.12 15.10
C THR A 290 -17.59 -6.78 15.38
N LEU A 291 -17.28 -5.49 15.60
CA LEU A 291 -15.93 -5.05 15.95
C LEU A 291 -15.50 -5.63 17.30
N ASP A 292 -16.36 -5.57 18.32
CA ASP A 292 -16.09 -6.14 19.64
C ASP A 292 -15.81 -7.64 19.56
N LYS A 293 -16.61 -8.37 18.77
CA LYS A 293 -16.40 -9.81 18.55
C LYS A 293 -15.09 -10.11 17.83
N VAL A 294 -14.74 -9.34 16.78
CA VAL A 294 -13.52 -9.55 15.99
C VAL A 294 -12.26 -9.22 16.82
N PHE A 295 -12.31 -8.15 17.59
CA PHE A 295 -11.19 -7.70 18.42
C PHE A 295 -11.18 -8.34 19.82
N GLY A 296 -12.22 -9.11 20.18
CA GLY A 296 -12.33 -9.72 21.51
C GLY A 296 -12.54 -8.70 22.63
N ILE A 297 -13.20 -7.58 22.31
CA ILE A 297 -13.46 -6.51 23.28
C ILE A 297 -14.64 -6.93 24.18
N ASP A 298 -14.40 -7.00 25.47
CA ASP A 298 -15.41 -7.25 26.48
C ASP A 298 -15.75 -5.93 27.21
N ARG A 299 -16.83 -5.29 26.77
CA ARG A 299 -17.29 -4.00 27.35
C ARG A 299 -17.95 -4.15 28.72
N SER A 300 -18.13 -5.37 29.22
CA SER A 300 -18.65 -5.57 30.58
C SER A 300 -17.59 -5.38 31.65
N LYS A 301 -16.32 -5.37 31.28
CA LYS A 301 -15.22 -5.09 32.19
C LYS A 301 -15.18 -3.61 32.53
N GLU A 302 -15.28 -3.30 33.82
CA GLU A 302 -15.10 -1.93 34.31
C GLU A 302 -13.66 -1.48 34.00
N ILE A 303 -13.56 -0.32 33.35
CA ILE A 303 -12.28 0.37 33.16
C ILE A 303 -12.00 1.13 34.45
N LYS A 304 -10.93 0.78 35.15
CA LYS A 304 -10.50 1.57 36.33
C LYS A 304 -10.09 2.96 35.86
N GLU A 305 -10.49 3.98 36.62
CA GLU A 305 -10.03 5.35 36.36
C GLU A 305 -8.50 5.41 36.55
N ILE A 306 -7.83 6.05 35.58
CA ILE A 306 -6.38 6.21 35.58
C ILE A 306 -6.02 7.32 36.60
N GLU A 307 -5.04 7.07 37.46
CA GLU A 307 -4.44 8.09 38.29
C GLU A 307 -3.75 9.13 37.39
N GLU A 308 -4.16 10.39 37.44
CA GLU A 308 -3.64 11.46 36.58
C GLU A 308 -2.14 11.75 36.77
N ASP A 309 -1.58 11.41 37.93
CA ASP A 309 -0.18 11.65 38.33
C ASP A 309 0.78 10.48 38.02
N PHE A 310 0.39 9.53 37.17
CA PHE A 310 1.27 8.44 36.78
C PHE A 310 2.28 8.91 35.72
N ASP A 311 3.57 8.80 36.03
CA ASP A 311 4.66 9.08 35.08
C ASP A 311 4.78 7.99 34.01
N ASP A 312 5.04 8.38 32.78
CA ASP A 312 5.26 7.44 31.68
C ASP A 312 6.44 6.51 31.97
N ILE A 313 6.23 5.20 31.84
CA ILE A 313 7.27 4.19 32.00
C ILE A 313 7.51 3.48 30.69
N LYS A 314 8.74 3.46 30.24
CA LYS A 314 9.19 2.84 28.99
C LYS A 314 10.08 1.64 29.31
N VAL A 315 9.59 0.45 29.00
CA VAL A 315 10.30 -0.81 29.20
C VAL A 315 10.73 -1.39 27.86
N LYS A 316 12.03 -1.65 27.69
CA LYS A 316 12.57 -2.32 26.51
C LYS A 316 13.01 -3.73 26.87
N ILE A 317 12.51 -4.73 26.16
CA ILE A 317 12.77 -6.15 26.41
C ILE A 317 13.50 -6.70 25.19
N VAL A 318 14.68 -7.29 25.41
CA VAL A 318 15.61 -7.68 24.34
C VAL A 318 16.17 -9.09 24.54
N GLY A 319 16.42 -9.79 23.42
CA GLY A 319 16.93 -11.15 23.45
C GLY A 319 16.94 -11.82 22.09
N PHE A 320 16.84 -13.15 22.08
CA PHE A 320 16.70 -13.94 20.86
C PHE A 320 15.28 -14.51 20.73
N GLY A 321 14.89 -14.80 19.49
CA GLY A 321 13.67 -15.55 19.21
C GLY A 321 13.65 -16.88 19.97
N GLY A 322 12.53 -17.15 20.67
CA GLY A 322 12.33 -18.33 21.51
C GLY A 322 12.66 -18.14 22.99
N GLN A 323 13.22 -17.00 23.41
CA GLN A 323 13.46 -16.70 24.84
C GLN A 323 12.24 -16.06 25.55
N GLY A 324 11.13 -15.86 24.84
CA GLY A 324 9.94 -15.27 25.42
C GLY A 324 9.91 -13.74 25.45
N VAL A 325 10.79 -13.06 24.70
CA VAL A 325 10.90 -11.59 24.65
C VAL A 325 9.55 -10.95 24.37
N LEU A 326 8.88 -11.35 23.28
CA LEU A 326 7.61 -10.76 22.87
C LEU A 326 6.47 -11.12 23.85
N SER A 327 6.45 -12.35 24.38
CA SER A 327 5.43 -12.74 25.35
C SER A 327 5.59 -12.02 26.69
N THR A 328 6.83 -11.73 27.11
CA THR A 328 7.09 -10.92 28.31
C THR A 328 6.52 -9.52 28.17
N GLY A 329 6.78 -8.87 27.01
CA GLY A 329 6.22 -7.55 26.73
C GLY A 329 4.70 -7.56 26.63
N LEU A 330 4.12 -8.59 26.01
CA LEU A 330 2.66 -8.73 25.93
C LEU A 330 2.04 -8.93 27.33
N THR A 331 2.64 -9.78 28.18
CA THR A 331 2.18 -9.98 29.56
C THR A 331 2.22 -8.68 30.36
N LEU A 332 3.30 -7.90 30.23
CA LEU A 332 3.43 -6.60 30.89
C LEU A 332 2.37 -5.61 30.36
N ALA A 333 2.15 -5.58 29.04
CA ALA A 333 1.14 -4.73 28.43
C ALA A 333 -0.27 -5.09 28.90
N GLN A 334 -0.62 -6.37 28.97
CA GLN A 334 -1.90 -6.86 29.49
C GLN A 334 -2.08 -6.55 30.98
N ALA A 335 -1.00 -6.66 31.76
CA ALA A 335 -0.99 -6.26 33.16
C ALA A 335 -1.36 -4.78 33.30
N ALA A 336 -0.72 -3.90 32.56
CA ALA A 336 -1.02 -2.47 32.59
C ALA A 336 -2.44 -2.14 32.11
N CYS A 337 -2.92 -2.79 31.05
CA CYS A 337 -4.30 -2.67 30.60
C CYS A 337 -5.32 -3.09 31.66
N SER A 338 -5.01 -4.11 32.49
CA SER A 338 -5.93 -4.55 33.56
C SER A 338 -6.11 -3.53 34.67
N GLU A 339 -5.23 -2.54 34.77
CA GLU A 339 -5.33 -1.37 35.65
C GLU A 339 -5.92 -0.13 34.97
N GLY A 340 -6.35 -0.26 33.71
CA GLY A 340 -6.91 0.83 32.94
C GLY A 340 -5.90 1.80 32.34
N LYS A 341 -4.58 1.51 32.41
CA LYS A 341 -3.55 2.39 31.88
C LYS A 341 -3.51 2.35 30.34
N GLU A 342 -3.14 3.46 29.73
CA GLU A 342 -2.81 3.52 28.30
C GLU A 342 -1.52 2.76 28.04
N VAL A 343 -1.51 1.88 27.03
CA VAL A 343 -0.40 0.99 26.77
C VAL A 343 -0.06 0.92 25.29
N SER A 344 1.21 1.00 24.99
CA SER A 344 1.74 0.65 23.67
C SER A 344 2.69 -0.55 23.80
N TRP A 345 2.43 -1.60 23.02
CA TRP A 345 3.34 -2.72 22.85
C TRP A 345 3.83 -2.77 21.40
N TYR A 346 5.12 -2.56 21.20
CA TYR A 346 5.76 -2.47 19.89
C TYR A 346 6.81 -3.58 19.72
N PRO A 347 6.43 -4.72 19.12
CA PRO A 347 7.35 -5.82 18.86
C PRO A 347 8.21 -5.54 17.61
N SER A 348 9.49 -5.93 17.69
CA SER A 348 10.43 -5.93 16.57
C SER A 348 11.22 -7.24 16.56
N ASN A 349 11.12 -7.97 15.47
CA ASN A 349 11.82 -9.24 15.27
C ASN A 349 12.37 -9.30 13.84
N GLY A 350 13.54 -9.91 13.71
CA GLY A 350 14.11 -10.24 12.41
C GLY A 350 13.27 -11.30 11.67
N PRO A 351 13.54 -11.53 10.38
CA PRO A 351 12.85 -12.56 9.59
C PRO A 351 13.12 -13.99 10.06
N GLU A 352 14.14 -14.19 10.90
CA GLU A 352 14.51 -15.51 11.43
C GLU A 352 13.57 -15.94 12.53
N GLN A 353 12.91 -17.06 12.37
CA GLN A 353 11.98 -17.60 13.37
C GLN A 353 12.65 -18.06 14.68
N ARG A 354 13.94 -18.40 14.66
CA ARG A 354 14.71 -18.82 15.83
C ARG A 354 16.15 -18.34 15.74
N GLY A 355 16.70 -17.87 16.87
CA GLY A 355 18.09 -17.42 16.97
C GLY A 355 18.37 -16.03 16.42
N GLY A 356 17.41 -15.38 15.75
CA GLY A 356 17.51 -13.98 15.34
C GLY A 356 17.26 -13.01 16.50
N THR A 357 17.70 -11.77 16.36
CA THR A 357 17.46 -10.72 17.35
C THR A 357 15.96 -10.43 17.47
N SER A 358 15.45 -10.40 18.70
CA SER A 358 14.07 -10.07 19.02
C SER A 358 14.06 -9.00 20.10
N ASN A 359 13.25 -7.98 19.93
CA ASN A 359 13.03 -6.98 20.97
C ASN A 359 11.58 -6.51 20.93
N CYS A 360 11.10 -5.98 22.04
CA CYS A 360 9.86 -5.22 22.06
C CYS A 360 9.98 -4.08 23.07
N SER A 361 9.22 -3.04 22.81
CA SER A 361 9.06 -1.91 23.73
C SER A 361 7.65 -1.89 24.28
N VAL A 362 7.51 -1.61 25.56
CA VAL A 362 6.23 -1.40 26.24
C VAL A 362 6.28 -0.01 26.86
N THR A 363 5.35 0.85 26.44
CA THR A 363 5.13 2.15 27.10
C THR A 363 3.83 2.08 27.89
N ILE A 364 3.89 2.47 29.16
CA ILE A 364 2.74 2.53 30.06
C ILE A 364 2.57 3.99 30.45
N SER A 365 1.37 4.53 30.28
CA SER A 365 1.07 5.96 30.48
C SER A 365 -0.33 6.18 31.10
N ALA A 366 -0.49 7.30 31.75
CA ALA A 366 -1.82 7.81 32.12
C ALA A 366 -2.50 8.54 30.95
N LYS A 367 -1.78 8.84 29.86
CA LYS A 367 -2.25 9.64 28.73
C LYS A 367 -2.10 8.88 27.43
N THR A 368 -2.89 9.27 26.42
CA THR A 368 -2.81 8.69 25.08
C THR A 368 -1.38 8.73 24.52
N ILE A 369 -0.87 7.58 24.09
CA ILE A 369 0.49 7.40 23.61
C ILE A 369 0.55 7.77 22.13
N GLY A 370 1.25 8.86 21.78
CA GLY A 370 1.36 9.36 20.41
C GLY A 370 2.33 8.57 19.52
N SER A 371 3.29 7.83 20.08
CA SER A 371 4.25 7.00 19.34
C SER A 371 4.62 5.75 20.12
N PRO A 372 4.62 4.57 19.47
CA PRO A 372 5.06 3.32 20.11
C PRO A 372 6.59 3.17 20.13
N VAL A 373 7.33 4.06 19.47
CA VAL A 373 8.78 3.98 19.35
C VAL A 373 9.45 4.46 20.63
N VAL A 374 10.33 3.64 21.20
CA VAL A 374 11.11 3.94 22.39
C VAL A 374 12.58 4.03 22.00
N GLU A 375 13.11 5.24 21.95
CA GLU A 375 14.54 5.48 21.73
C GLU A 375 15.34 5.25 23.00
N GLU A 376 14.91 5.86 24.11
CA GLU A 376 15.50 5.68 25.44
C GLU A 376 14.44 5.06 26.38
N CYS A 377 14.84 4.05 27.14
CA CYS A 377 13.96 3.36 28.09
C CYS A 377 14.32 3.64 29.55
N ASP A 378 13.34 3.58 30.41
CA ASP A 378 13.52 3.65 31.86
C ASP A 378 14.01 2.32 32.38
N ILE A 379 13.55 1.21 31.80
CA ILE A 379 13.92 -0.15 32.21
C ILE A 379 14.29 -0.97 30.97
N LEU A 380 15.45 -1.61 31.02
CA LEU A 380 15.89 -2.61 30.03
C LEU A 380 15.83 -4.00 30.64
N ILE A 381 15.13 -4.93 29.98
CA ILE A 381 15.15 -6.35 30.32
C ILE A 381 15.92 -7.11 29.25
N ALA A 382 17.08 -7.69 29.59
CA ALA A 382 17.93 -8.39 28.65
C ALA A 382 18.03 -9.89 28.96
N MET A 383 17.64 -10.73 27.98
CA MET A 383 17.59 -12.18 28.10
C MET A 383 18.91 -12.87 27.73
N ASN A 384 19.88 -12.17 27.17
CA ASN A 384 21.18 -12.72 26.77
C ASN A 384 22.25 -11.63 26.64
N LYS A 385 23.52 -12.07 26.59
CA LYS A 385 24.70 -11.21 26.52
C LYS A 385 24.70 -10.27 25.31
N PRO A 386 24.54 -10.72 24.04
CA PRO A 386 24.60 -9.81 22.87
C PRO A 386 23.51 -8.74 22.90
N ALA A 387 22.33 -9.05 23.41
CA ALA A 387 21.25 -8.10 23.54
C ALA A 387 21.54 -7.08 24.66
N LEU A 388 22.08 -7.52 25.79
CA LEU A 388 22.49 -6.65 26.88
C LEU A 388 23.54 -5.63 26.39
N GLU A 389 24.63 -6.10 25.79
CA GLU A 389 25.73 -5.25 25.31
C GLU A 389 25.26 -4.24 24.23
N LYS A 390 24.34 -4.64 23.37
CA LYS A 390 23.82 -3.79 22.30
C LYS A 390 22.91 -2.68 22.81
N TYR A 391 22.01 -2.99 23.74
CA TYR A 391 20.91 -2.10 24.12
C TYR A 391 21.11 -1.38 25.47
N SER A 392 22.18 -1.65 26.20
CA SER A 392 22.46 -0.99 27.47
C SER A 392 22.61 0.53 27.36
N ILE A 393 23.10 1.03 26.22
CA ILE A 393 23.24 2.46 25.95
C ILE A 393 21.89 3.19 25.79
N ASP A 394 20.83 2.45 25.50
CA ASP A 394 19.48 3.01 25.32
C ASP A 394 18.77 3.28 26.66
N VAL A 395 19.40 2.98 27.79
CA VAL A 395 18.83 3.19 29.13
C VAL A 395 19.09 4.65 29.55
N LYS A 396 18.05 5.30 30.06
CA LYS A 396 18.14 6.67 30.60
C LYS A 396 19.06 6.75 31.82
N GLU A 397 19.49 7.97 32.14
CA GLU A 397 20.08 8.25 33.47
C GLU A 397 19.10 7.85 34.58
N LYS A 398 19.63 7.23 35.62
CA LYS A 398 18.85 6.65 36.74
C LYS A 398 17.90 5.51 36.33
N GLY A 399 18.05 4.99 35.11
CA GLY A 399 17.29 3.83 34.64
C GLY A 399 17.80 2.52 35.23
N ILE A 400 17.09 1.44 34.93
CA ILE A 400 17.37 0.11 35.51
C ILE A 400 17.60 -0.91 34.39
N ILE A 401 18.59 -1.76 34.57
CA ILE A 401 18.86 -2.93 33.72
C ILE A 401 18.60 -4.19 34.52
N LEU A 402 17.61 -4.97 34.10
CA LEU A 402 17.40 -6.33 34.57
C LEU A 402 17.93 -7.31 33.53
N TYR A 403 18.81 -8.22 33.91
CA TYR A 403 19.30 -9.21 32.94
C TYR A 403 19.44 -10.60 33.52
N ASP A 404 19.33 -11.64 32.69
CA ASP A 404 19.58 -13.03 33.09
C ASP A 404 21.09 -13.20 33.40
N SER A 405 21.42 -13.58 34.62
CA SER A 405 22.79 -13.75 35.13
C SER A 405 23.69 -14.66 34.28
N ARG A 406 23.07 -15.54 33.45
CA ARG A 406 23.82 -16.36 32.48
C ARG A 406 24.45 -15.56 31.35
N ALA A 407 24.07 -14.29 31.17
CA ALA A 407 24.72 -13.41 30.22
C ALA A 407 26.16 -13.07 30.61
N GLY A 408 26.50 -13.18 31.87
CA GLY A 408 27.82 -12.89 32.47
C GLY A 408 27.69 -11.98 33.67
N ASP A 409 28.82 -11.60 34.23
CA ASP A 409 28.89 -10.64 35.32
C ASP A 409 29.20 -9.24 34.76
N TYR A 410 28.23 -8.37 34.88
CA TYR A 410 28.29 -7.00 34.31
C TYR A 410 28.10 -5.95 35.40
N ASN A 411 28.89 -4.90 35.29
CA ASN A 411 28.81 -3.70 36.10
C ASN A 411 29.08 -2.45 35.23
N LYS A 412 29.12 -1.28 35.83
CA LYS A 412 29.37 0.01 35.13
C LYS A 412 30.72 0.10 34.41
N ASP A 413 31.71 -0.70 34.83
CA ASP A 413 33.07 -0.64 34.26
C ASP A 413 33.17 -1.42 32.93
N ASN A 414 32.31 -2.44 32.75
CA ASN A 414 32.35 -3.34 31.59
C ASN A 414 31.13 -3.27 30.69
N LEU A 415 30.17 -2.40 31.01
CA LEU A 415 28.96 -2.17 30.20
C LEU A 415 28.83 -0.69 29.88
N HIS A 416 28.55 -0.36 28.61
CA HIS A 416 28.34 1.03 28.21
C HIS A 416 26.95 1.49 28.67
N VAL A 417 26.92 2.21 29.78
CA VAL A 417 25.69 2.75 30.39
C VAL A 417 25.92 4.22 30.77
N LYS A 418 24.83 4.95 30.93
CA LYS A 418 24.83 6.31 31.48
C LYS A 418 25.07 6.29 32.99
N ASP A 419 25.36 7.47 33.54
CA ASP A 419 25.57 7.63 34.98
C ASP A 419 24.30 7.23 35.76
N ASP A 420 24.53 6.72 36.96
CA ASP A 420 23.46 6.32 37.90
C ASP A 420 22.46 5.21 37.43
N VAL A 421 22.80 4.45 36.37
CA VAL A 421 22.02 3.26 35.97
C VAL A 421 22.25 2.14 36.98
N GLU A 422 21.15 1.58 37.48
CA GLU A 422 21.19 0.39 38.34
C GLU A 422 21.24 -0.89 37.49
N ILE A 423 22.16 -1.82 37.80
CA ILE A 423 22.36 -3.06 37.03
C ILE A 423 22.11 -4.26 37.94
N ILE A 424 21.11 -5.08 37.63
CA ILE A 424 20.68 -6.20 38.46
C ILE A 424 20.74 -7.49 37.64
N ALA A 425 21.57 -8.42 38.09
CA ALA A 425 21.70 -9.76 37.52
C ALA A 425 20.73 -10.74 38.22
N ILE A 426 19.78 -11.29 37.48
CA ILE A 426 18.76 -12.19 38.01
C ILE A 426 19.05 -13.62 37.55
N PRO A 427 19.16 -14.62 38.43
CA PRO A 427 19.32 -16.02 38.05
C PRO A 427 17.98 -16.63 37.60
N ALA A 428 17.37 -15.99 36.60
CA ALA A 428 16.00 -16.22 36.18
C ALA A 428 15.68 -17.66 35.79
N ARG A 429 16.62 -18.35 35.15
CA ARG A 429 16.46 -19.77 34.81
C ARG A 429 16.55 -20.67 36.01
N ALA A 430 17.44 -20.37 36.97
CA ALA A 430 17.54 -21.14 38.19
C ALA A 430 16.24 -21.07 39.02
N ILE A 431 15.75 -19.84 39.25
CA ILE A 431 14.46 -19.58 39.90
C ILE A 431 13.32 -20.36 39.24
N ALA A 432 13.19 -20.25 37.91
CA ALA A 432 12.15 -20.95 37.17
C ALA A 432 12.31 -22.50 37.23
N THR A 433 13.54 -22.99 37.26
CA THR A 433 13.82 -24.43 37.35
C THR A 433 13.45 -24.99 38.74
N GLU A 434 13.73 -24.29 39.82
CA GLU A 434 13.37 -24.67 41.20
C GLU A 434 11.86 -24.78 41.36
N VAL A 435 11.10 -23.91 40.75
CA VAL A 435 9.62 -23.98 40.73
C VAL A 435 9.10 -25.10 39.82
N GLY A 436 9.93 -25.67 38.92
CA GLY A 436 9.58 -26.81 38.07
C GLY A 436 9.34 -26.43 36.60
N ASN A 437 9.65 -25.18 36.15
CA ASN A 437 9.46 -24.76 34.75
C ASN A 437 10.60 -23.87 34.24
N ALA A 438 11.72 -24.46 33.86
CA ALA A 438 12.87 -23.72 33.31
C ALA A 438 12.53 -22.83 32.08
N LYS A 439 11.39 -23.06 31.40
CA LYS A 439 10.95 -22.24 30.26
C LYS A 439 10.28 -20.95 30.71
N ALA A 440 9.89 -20.80 31.96
CA ALA A 440 9.24 -19.62 32.50
C ALA A 440 10.26 -18.60 33.08
N MET A 441 11.51 -18.62 32.65
CA MET A 441 12.56 -17.70 33.13
C MET A 441 12.17 -16.23 32.91
N ASN A 442 11.46 -15.93 31.84
CA ASN A 442 10.95 -14.61 31.56
C ASN A 442 9.92 -14.14 32.60
N THR A 443 9.10 -15.04 33.12
CA THR A 443 8.15 -14.75 34.21
C THR A 443 8.88 -14.46 35.52
N ALA A 444 10.02 -15.12 35.80
CA ALA A 444 10.85 -14.80 36.97
C ALA A 444 11.41 -13.36 36.89
N ILE A 445 11.80 -12.90 35.71
CA ILE A 445 12.25 -11.51 35.51
C ILE A 445 11.09 -10.51 35.67
N LEU A 446 9.87 -10.86 35.22
CA LEU A 446 8.67 -10.05 35.51
C LEU A 446 8.37 -9.96 36.99
N GLY A 447 8.60 -11.04 37.75
CA GLY A 447 8.48 -11.03 39.20
C GLY A 447 9.47 -10.08 39.86
N ALA A 448 10.72 -10.08 39.40
CA ALA A 448 11.71 -9.08 39.86
C ALA A 448 11.31 -7.67 39.48
N LEU A 449 10.79 -7.45 38.26
CA LEU A 449 10.28 -6.15 37.84
C LEU A 449 9.13 -5.67 38.75
N MET A 450 8.22 -6.53 39.09
CA MET A 450 7.12 -6.25 40.03
C MET A 450 7.64 -5.77 41.40
N GLU A 451 8.66 -6.41 41.93
CA GLU A 451 9.25 -6.05 43.23
C GLU A 451 10.12 -4.78 43.19
N LEU A 452 10.71 -4.44 42.06
CA LEU A 452 11.49 -3.19 41.90
C LEU A 452 10.72 -1.95 42.32
N GLY A 453 9.44 -1.93 42.08
CA GLY A 453 8.54 -0.83 42.41
C GLY A 453 7.87 -0.96 43.79
N ALA A 454 8.38 -1.73 44.74
CA ALA A 454 7.70 -1.97 46.03
C ALA A 454 7.34 -0.67 46.79
N ASP A 455 8.19 0.36 46.69
CA ASP A 455 7.96 1.66 47.31
C ASP A 455 7.12 2.63 46.43
N SER A 456 7.09 2.40 45.10
CA SER A 456 6.28 3.14 44.11
C SER A 456 5.99 2.17 42.96
N PRO A 457 4.96 1.32 43.09
CA PRO A 457 4.76 0.19 42.19
C PRO A 457 4.43 0.69 40.77
N ILE A 458 5.16 0.15 39.78
CA ILE A 458 4.87 0.38 38.35
C ILE A 458 3.46 -0.09 38.04
N LEU A 459 3.11 -1.28 38.57
CA LEU A 459 1.79 -1.91 38.51
C LEU A 459 1.59 -2.74 39.78
N SER A 460 0.34 -2.92 40.17
CA SER A 460 0.03 -3.79 41.31
C SER A 460 0.37 -5.27 41.05
N LYS A 461 0.57 -6.04 42.10
CA LYS A 461 0.73 -7.50 42.02
C LYS A 461 -0.45 -8.14 41.27
N GLU A 462 -1.67 -7.71 41.57
CA GLU A 462 -2.89 -8.21 40.94
C GLU A 462 -2.86 -7.97 39.40
N ALA A 463 -2.33 -6.84 38.94
CA ALA A 463 -2.15 -6.57 37.51
C ALA A 463 -1.22 -7.56 36.83
N PHE A 464 -0.04 -7.83 37.43
CA PHE A 464 0.89 -8.84 36.90
C PHE A 464 0.26 -10.26 36.88
N GLU A 465 -0.50 -10.64 37.91
CA GLU A 465 -1.22 -11.91 37.94
C GLU A 465 -2.28 -11.98 36.82
N ASN A 466 -3.03 -10.88 36.57
CA ASN A 466 -4.01 -10.79 35.49
C ASN A 466 -3.34 -10.85 34.12
N GLY A 467 -2.22 -10.15 33.91
CA GLY A 467 -1.44 -10.24 32.69
C GLY A 467 -0.96 -11.67 32.37
N ILE A 468 -0.58 -12.45 33.39
CA ILE A 468 -0.24 -13.88 33.25
C ILE A 468 -1.49 -14.69 32.87
N LYS A 469 -2.61 -14.51 33.58
CA LYS A 469 -3.87 -15.20 33.26
C LYS A 469 -4.31 -14.98 31.84
N ASP A 470 -4.28 -13.74 31.38
CA ASP A 470 -4.65 -13.37 30.01
C ASP A 470 -3.68 -13.94 28.96
N THR A 471 -2.36 -13.82 29.18
CA THR A 471 -1.35 -14.38 28.27
C THR A 471 -1.47 -15.90 28.12
N PHE A 472 -1.80 -16.59 29.17
CA PHE A 472 -1.92 -18.06 29.20
C PHE A 472 -3.36 -18.57 29.15
N ALA A 473 -4.36 -17.73 28.84
CA ALA A 473 -5.78 -18.11 28.75
C ALA A 473 -6.03 -19.34 27.86
N ALA A 474 -5.32 -19.45 26.73
CA ALA A 474 -5.38 -20.61 25.83
C ALA A 474 -4.68 -21.89 26.41
N LYS A 475 -3.94 -21.77 27.51
CA LYS A 475 -3.18 -22.86 28.15
C LYS A 475 -3.33 -22.80 29.68
N PRO A 476 -4.52 -23.00 30.25
CA PRO A 476 -4.81 -22.74 31.65
C PRO A 476 -3.91 -23.51 32.61
N LYS A 477 -3.44 -24.72 32.23
CA LYS A 477 -2.52 -25.56 33.02
C LYS A 477 -1.17 -24.89 33.32
N LEU A 478 -0.81 -23.84 32.59
CA LEU A 478 0.45 -23.12 32.81
C LEU A 478 0.28 -21.90 33.73
N ILE A 479 -0.93 -21.46 34.01
CA ILE A 479 -1.21 -20.25 34.80
C ILE A 479 -0.63 -20.38 36.20
N ASP A 480 -1.07 -21.39 36.97
CA ASP A 480 -0.64 -21.57 38.38
C ASP A 480 0.88 -21.70 38.51
N LEU A 481 1.51 -22.36 37.55
CA LEU A 481 2.96 -22.53 37.54
C LEU A 481 3.68 -21.20 37.25
N ASN A 482 3.18 -20.39 36.33
CA ASN A 482 3.75 -19.08 36.03
C ASN A 482 3.52 -18.09 37.18
N LEU A 483 2.39 -18.13 37.87
CA LEU A 483 2.14 -17.31 39.07
C LEU A 483 3.16 -17.65 40.19
N LYS A 484 3.45 -18.92 40.42
CA LYS A 484 4.50 -19.32 41.37
C LYS A 484 5.89 -18.83 40.97
N VAL A 485 6.22 -18.85 39.66
CA VAL A 485 7.50 -18.33 39.17
C VAL A 485 7.57 -16.81 39.31
N LEU A 486 6.45 -16.08 39.08
CA LEU A 486 6.36 -14.66 39.33
C LEU A 486 6.70 -14.32 40.78
N ASP A 487 6.02 -14.99 41.75
CA ASP A 487 6.26 -14.81 43.18
C ASP A 487 7.70 -15.16 43.59
N ALA A 488 8.27 -16.24 43.03
CA ALA A 488 9.65 -16.62 43.29
C ALA A 488 10.66 -15.57 42.80
N GLY A 489 10.41 -14.98 41.62
CA GLY A 489 11.22 -13.89 41.09
C GLY A 489 11.20 -12.61 41.95
N ALA A 490 10.00 -12.26 42.45
CA ALA A 490 9.82 -11.13 43.37
C ALA A 490 10.52 -11.39 44.70
N THR A 491 10.33 -12.58 45.29
CA THR A 491 10.99 -12.96 46.53
C THR A 491 12.50 -12.92 46.40
N TRP A 492 13.03 -13.49 45.33
CA TRP A 492 14.47 -13.44 45.09
C TRP A 492 15.02 -12.01 45.08
N LEU A 493 14.37 -11.07 44.37
CA LEU A 493 14.83 -9.68 44.33
C LEU A 493 14.78 -9.04 45.74
N ARG A 494 13.68 -9.23 46.47
CA ARG A 494 13.53 -8.70 47.85
C ARG A 494 14.63 -9.18 48.81
N GLU A 495 15.08 -10.42 48.65
CA GLU A 495 16.13 -11.00 49.50
C GLU A 495 17.54 -10.64 49.07
N ASN A 496 17.77 -10.18 47.83
CA ASN A 496 19.11 -9.96 47.26
C ASN A 496 19.37 -8.53 46.85
N ARG A 497 18.41 -7.59 47.02
CA ARG A 497 18.56 -6.14 46.81
C ARG A 497 18.60 -5.45 48.18
#